data_950c47662feb584d411728cd99599c0c
#
_entry.id   950c47662feb584d411728cd99599c0c
#
_cell.length_a   1.000
_cell.length_b   1.000
_cell.length_c   1.000
_cell.angle_alpha   90.00
_cell.angle_beta   90.00
_cell.angle_gamma   90.00
#
_symmetry.space_group_name_H-M   'P 1'
#
loop_
_entity.id
_entity.type
_entity.pdbx_description
1 polymer ?
#
loop_
_entity_poly.entity_id
_entity_poly.type
_entity_poly.pdbx_seq_one_letter_code
_entity_poly.pdbx_strand_id
1 'polypeptide(L)'
;MVNFPFLTPGKVVIILQGRFAGKKAIIVKTFEGTYERKFGHALVAGIERAPLRVTKSMSKKKIAKRSKCKPFVKFINLRHIMPTRYQVDIDVKSVLKASDLAPDAQKDRTEAKKRVKELFNARYLQKPGNNPGIKFFYEKLRF
;
A
#
# COMPACT_ATOMS: atom_id res chain seq x y z
N MET A 1 10.89 -3.09 24.47
CA MET A 1 10.63 -3.14 23.01
C MET A 1 9.35 -3.89 22.76
N VAL A 2 8.41 -3.28 22.09
CA VAL A 2 7.18 -3.99 21.71
C VAL A 2 7.38 -4.53 20.30
N ASN A 3 7.85 -5.77 20.25
CA ASN A 3 7.96 -6.49 18.98
C ASN A 3 6.58 -7.07 18.61
N PHE A 4 6.03 -6.65 17.47
CA PHE A 4 4.79 -7.20 16.94
C PHE A 4 5.11 -8.24 15.87
N PRO A 5 5.28 -9.52 16.23
CA PRO A 5 5.72 -10.55 15.29
C PRO A 5 4.74 -10.79 14.12
N PHE A 6 3.50 -10.34 14.27
CA PHE A 6 2.48 -10.44 13.23
C PHE A 6 2.52 -9.29 12.20
N LEU A 7 3.28 -8.21 12.44
CA LEU A 7 3.46 -7.11 11.49
C LEU A 7 4.65 -7.37 10.56
N THR A 8 4.53 -8.39 9.75
CA THR A 8 5.56 -8.80 8.80
C THR A 8 5.44 -8.05 7.46
N PRO A 9 6.54 -7.90 6.72
CA PRO A 9 6.46 -7.38 5.34
C PRO A 9 5.51 -8.21 4.48
N GLY A 10 4.73 -7.53 3.64
CA GLY A 10 3.69 -8.16 2.83
C GLY A 10 2.32 -8.27 3.49
N LYS A 11 2.21 -8.01 4.78
CA LYS A 11 0.93 -8.02 5.49
C LYS A 11 0.04 -6.88 5.03
N VAL A 12 -1.21 -7.20 4.71
CA VAL A 12 -2.22 -6.18 4.42
C VAL A 12 -2.76 -5.63 5.73
N VAL A 13 -2.80 -4.31 5.83
CA VAL A 13 -3.27 -3.58 7.01
C VAL A 13 -4.28 -2.51 6.62
N ILE A 14 -5.10 -2.11 7.58
CA ILE A 14 -6.04 -0.99 7.43
C ILE A 14 -5.54 0.16 8.28
N ILE A 15 -5.50 1.35 7.72
CA ILE A 15 -5.06 2.55 8.42
C ILE A 15 -6.25 3.14 9.19
N LEU A 16 -6.04 3.42 10.47
CA LEU A 16 -7.09 3.85 11.38
C LEU A 16 -7.17 5.36 11.53
N GLN A 17 -6.06 6.08 11.38
CA GLN A 17 -6.01 7.53 11.60
C GLN A 17 -5.22 8.26 10.52
N GLY A 18 -5.50 9.54 10.39
CA GLY A 18 -4.86 10.43 9.42
C GLY A 18 -5.66 10.58 8.13
N ARG A 19 -5.04 11.22 7.15
CA ARG A 19 -5.65 11.47 5.83
C ARG A 19 -6.05 10.19 5.10
N PHE A 20 -5.31 9.10 5.31
CA PHE A 20 -5.56 7.81 4.66
C PHE A 20 -6.35 6.84 5.55
N ALA A 21 -7.05 7.32 6.57
CA ALA A 21 -7.91 6.49 7.41
C ALA A 21 -8.91 5.70 6.57
N GLY A 22 -9.09 4.42 6.89
CA GLY A 22 -9.96 3.51 6.13
C GLY A 22 -9.35 2.99 4.82
N LYS A 23 -8.12 3.35 4.49
CA LYS A 23 -7.42 2.82 3.31
C LYS A 23 -6.62 1.57 3.66
N LYS A 24 -6.50 0.68 2.70
CA LYS A 24 -5.69 -0.54 2.83
C LYS A 24 -4.27 -0.29 2.37
N ALA A 25 -3.31 -0.90 3.06
CA ALA A 25 -1.89 -0.77 2.73
C ALA A 25 -1.16 -2.09 2.97
N ILE A 26 0.02 -2.20 2.39
CA ILE A 26 0.94 -3.31 2.59
C ILE A 26 2.12 -2.81 3.43
N ILE A 27 2.51 -3.55 4.45
CA ILE A 27 3.72 -3.26 5.21
C ILE A 27 4.95 -3.58 4.35
N VAL A 28 5.79 -2.59 4.14
CA VAL A 28 7.08 -2.76 3.46
C VAL A 28 8.17 -3.10 4.45
N LYS A 29 8.27 -2.32 5.52
CA LYS A 29 9.24 -2.53 6.60
C LYS A 29 8.73 -1.91 7.89
N THR A 30 9.01 -2.57 9.00
CA THR A 30 8.76 -2.02 10.34
C THR A 30 10.04 -1.46 10.92
N PHE A 31 9.91 -0.41 11.72
CA PHE A 31 11.01 0.25 12.39
C PHE A 31 10.66 0.39 13.87
N GLU A 32 11.67 0.21 14.71
CA GLU A 32 11.62 0.66 16.09
C GLU A 32 11.76 2.17 16.15
N GLY A 33 11.63 2.77 17.32
CA GLY A 33 11.81 4.22 17.48
C GLY A 33 13.18 4.67 16.99
N THR A 34 13.20 5.77 16.25
CA THR A 34 14.42 6.47 15.81
C THR A 34 14.53 7.80 16.55
N TYR A 35 15.65 8.50 16.39
CA TYR A 35 15.82 9.82 17.00
C TYR A 35 14.72 10.81 16.58
N GLU A 36 14.35 10.79 15.29
CA GLU A 36 13.29 11.65 14.73
C GLU A 36 11.89 11.20 15.14
N ARG A 37 11.69 9.90 15.28
CA ARG A 37 10.40 9.29 15.62
C ARG A 37 10.58 8.31 16.77
N LYS A 38 10.33 8.79 17.98
CA LYS A 38 10.51 8.02 19.23
C LYS A 38 9.46 6.91 19.45
N PHE A 39 8.73 6.54 18.42
CA PHE A 39 7.69 5.50 18.46
C PHE A 39 7.90 4.48 17.36
N GLY A 40 7.43 3.25 17.59
CA GLY A 40 7.42 2.22 16.57
C GLY A 40 6.56 2.64 15.38
N HIS A 41 7.11 2.52 14.18
CA HIS A 41 6.44 2.92 12.95
C HIS A 41 6.73 1.92 11.82
N ALA A 42 5.90 1.98 10.80
CA ALA A 42 6.04 1.16 9.61
C ALA A 42 6.05 2.01 8.34
N LEU A 43 6.88 1.62 7.39
CA LEU A 43 6.78 2.09 6.03
C LEU A 43 5.70 1.27 5.34
N VAL A 44 4.67 1.93 4.85
CA VAL A 44 3.55 1.29 4.17
C VAL A 44 3.35 1.86 2.77
N ALA A 45 2.94 1.00 1.85
CA ALA A 45 2.48 1.37 0.52
C ALA A 45 1.04 0.90 0.37
N GLY A 46 0.14 1.79 0.05
CA GLY A 46 -1.28 1.48 -0.01
C GLY A 46 -1.98 2.09 -1.20
N ILE A 47 -3.28 1.88 -1.27
CA ILE A 47 -4.15 2.37 -2.33
C ILE A 47 -5.04 3.47 -1.77
N GLU A 48 -4.82 4.71 -2.22
CA GLU A 48 -5.66 5.86 -1.89
C GLU A 48 -7.00 5.78 -2.63
N ARG A 49 -6.96 5.43 -3.91
CA ARG A 49 -8.14 5.23 -4.73
C ARG A 49 -8.06 3.89 -5.46
N ALA A 50 -9.01 3.00 -5.12
CA ALA A 50 -9.12 1.69 -5.73
C ALA A 50 -9.52 1.79 -7.21
N PRO A 51 -9.17 0.79 -8.04
CA PRO A 51 -9.68 0.70 -9.40
C PRO A 51 -11.20 0.66 -9.41
N LEU A 52 -11.78 1.30 -10.41
CA LEU A 52 -13.24 1.38 -10.55
C LEU A 52 -13.79 0.13 -11.26
N ARG A 53 -15.06 -0.16 -11.00
CA ARG A 53 -15.76 -1.27 -11.65
C ARG A 53 -15.77 -1.11 -13.17
N VAL A 54 -15.53 -2.21 -13.87
CA VAL A 54 -15.52 -2.30 -15.34
C VAL A 54 -16.65 -3.21 -15.78
N THR A 55 -17.38 -2.79 -16.83
CA THR A 55 -18.44 -3.57 -17.48
C THR A 55 -18.09 -3.88 -18.93
N LYS A 56 -18.72 -4.90 -19.51
CA LYS A 56 -18.51 -5.32 -20.91
C LYS A 56 -18.89 -4.25 -21.93
N SER A 57 -19.83 -3.34 -21.59
CA SER A 57 -20.30 -2.27 -22.46
C SER A 57 -19.34 -1.08 -22.58
N MET A 58 -18.28 -1.06 -21.78
CA MET A 58 -17.31 0.04 -21.79
C MET A 58 -16.31 -0.11 -22.93
N SER A 59 -15.91 1.04 -23.53
CA SER A 59 -14.83 1.09 -24.50
C SER A 59 -13.49 0.72 -23.88
N LYS A 60 -12.54 0.21 -24.67
CA LYS A 60 -11.17 -0.11 -24.22
C LYS A 60 -10.47 1.07 -23.52
N LYS A 61 -10.66 2.28 -24.04
CA LYS A 61 -10.10 3.51 -23.46
C LYS A 61 -10.66 3.80 -22.06
N LYS A 62 -11.96 3.61 -21.86
CA LYS A 62 -12.63 3.78 -20.55
C LYS A 62 -12.20 2.70 -19.55
N ILE A 63 -12.08 1.45 -20.01
CA ILE A 63 -11.58 0.33 -19.21
C ILE A 63 -10.17 0.62 -18.72
N ALA A 64 -9.26 1.07 -19.59
CA ALA A 64 -7.90 1.42 -19.22
C ALA A 64 -7.83 2.52 -18.15
N LYS A 65 -8.65 3.56 -18.25
CA LYS A 65 -8.76 4.62 -17.25
C LYS A 65 -9.25 4.08 -15.89
N ARG A 66 -10.26 3.23 -15.89
CA ARG A 66 -10.88 2.70 -14.68
C ARG A 66 -10.05 1.64 -13.97
N SER A 67 -9.13 0.99 -14.67
CA SER A 67 -8.26 -0.05 -14.14
C SER A 67 -7.02 0.48 -13.42
N LYS A 68 -6.85 1.79 -13.33
CA LYS A 68 -5.71 2.41 -12.65
C LYS A 68 -6.05 2.68 -11.18
N CYS A 69 -5.09 2.44 -10.31
CA CYS A 69 -5.17 2.82 -8.90
C CYS A 69 -4.28 4.03 -8.60
N LYS A 70 -4.63 4.76 -7.55
CA LYS A 70 -3.79 5.84 -7.02
C LYS A 70 -3.14 5.35 -5.74
N PRO A 71 -1.81 5.14 -5.70
CA PRO A 71 -1.13 4.67 -4.51
C PRO A 71 -0.78 5.83 -3.57
N PHE A 72 -0.47 5.48 -2.35
CA PHE A 72 0.22 6.36 -1.41
C PHE A 72 1.36 5.59 -0.71
N VAL A 73 2.34 6.34 -0.27
CA VAL A 73 3.47 5.81 0.48
C VAL A 73 3.67 6.70 1.71
N LYS A 74 3.74 6.11 2.90
CA LYS A 74 3.84 6.88 4.13
C LYS A 74 4.47 6.06 5.25
N PHE A 75 5.14 6.75 6.18
CA PHE A 75 5.45 6.22 7.51
C PHE A 75 4.23 6.41 8.42
N ILE A 76 3.81 5.36 9.07
CA ILE A 76 2.63 5.36 9.95
C ILE A 76 3.00 4.72 11.29
N ASN A 77 2.49 5.29 12.39
CA ASN A 77 2.65 4.72 13.71
C ASN A 77 1.99 3.34 13.78
N LEU A 78 2.63 2.37 14.41
CA LEU A 78 2.09 1.02 14.56
C LEU A 78 0.75 0.98 15.31
N ARG A 79 0.48 1.95 16.18
CA ARG A 79 -0.82 2.08 16.87
C ARG A 79 -1.97 2.52 15.97
N HIS A 80 -1.66 3.11 14.81
CA HIS A 80 -2.66 3.55 13.83
C HIS A 80 -2.91 2.53 12.73
N ILE A 81 -2.46 1.31 12.92
CA ILE A 81 -2.55 0.22 11.94
C ILE A 81 -3.38 -0.91 12.55
N MET A 82 -4.37 -1.39 11.79
CA MET A 82 -5.10 -2.61 12.11
C MET A 82 -4.65 -3.72 11.15
N PRO A 83 -3.93 -4.74 11.64
CA PRO A 83 -3.50 -5.84 10.79
C PRO A 83 -4.67 -6.72 10.38
N THR A 84 -4.64 -7.25 9.16
CA THR A 84 -5.59 -8.24 8.66
C THR A 84 -4.95 -9.62 8.60
N ARG A 85 -5.75 -10.64 8.32
CA ARG A 85 -5.25 -12.02 8.10
C ARG A 85 -4.56 -12.21 6.75
N TYR A 86 -4.71 -11.25 5.84
CA TYR A 86 -4.23 -11.36 4.47
C TYR A 86 -2.76 -10.97 4.34
N GLN A 87 -2.07 -11.70 3.48
CA GLN A 87 -0.69 -11.40 3.09
C GLN A 87 -0.60 -11.46 1.57
N VAL A 88 0.11 -10.52 0.96
CA VAL A 88 0.28 -10.44 -0.49
C VAL A 88 1.76 -10.55 -0.86
N ASP A 89 1.99 -11.11 -2.03
CA ASP A 89 3.31 -11.38 -2.61
C ASP A 89 3.81 -10.26 -3.53
N ILE A 90 3.34 -9.04 -3.33
CA ILE A 90 3.82 -7.89 -4.10
C ILE A 90 5.13 -7.41 -3.50
N ASP A 91 6.20 -7.48 -4.28
CA ASP A 91 7.53 -7.05 -3.86
C ASP A 91 7.70 -5.54 -3.94
N VAL A 92 7.15 -4.83 -2.95
CA VAL A 92 7.27 -3.38 -2.85
C VAL A 92 8.67 -2.96 -2.38
N LYS A 93 9.40 -3.83 -1.68
CA LYS A 93 10.75 -3.54 -1.18
C LYS A 93 11.74 -3.27 -2.30
N SER A 94 11.58 -3.90 -3.46
CA SER A 94 12.47 -3.72 -4.61
C SER A 94 12.37 -2.33 -5.21
N VAL A 95 11.21 -1.69 -5.12
CA VAL A 95 10.92 -0.40 -5.76
C VAL A 95 10.87 0.78 -4.79
N LEU A 96 10.81 0.52 -3.48
CA LEU A 96 10.64 1.53 -2.46
C LEU A 96 11.69 1.42 -1.36
N LYS A 97 12.48 2.47 -1.17
CA LYS A 97 13.45 2.60 -0.10
C LYS A 97 12.96 3.60 0.94
N ALA A 98 13.36 3.41 2.20
CA ALA A 98 13.02 4.34 3.27
C ALA A 98 13.59 5.75 3.02
N SER A 99 14.75 5.83 2.37
CA SER A 99 15.39 7.09 1.97
C SER A 99 14.56 7.94 1.00
N ASP A 100 13.71 7.29 0.17
CA ASP A 100 12.85 7.99 -0.78
C ASP A 100 11.79 8.89 -0.11
N LEU A 101 11.58 8.69 1.18
CA LEU A 101 10.62 9.46 2.00
C LEU A 101 11.28 10.44 2.96
N ALA A 102 12.57 10.68 2.81
CA ALA A 102 13.26 11.72 3.58
C ALA A 102 12.59 13.09 3.37
N PRO A 103 12.61 13.99 4.37
CA PRO A 103 11.94 15.29 4.27
C PRO A 103 12.39 16.13 3.07
N ASP A 104 13.67 16.04 2.74
CA ASP A 104 14.29 16.83 1.67
C ASP A 104 14.20 16.18 0.28
N ALA A 105 13.71 14.93 0.19
CA ALA A 105 13.67 14.12 -1.03
C ALA A 105 12.32 14.17 -1.73
N GLN A 106 11.80 15.35 -2.04
CA GLN A 106 10.47 15.49 -2.66
C GLN A 106 10.40 14.89 -4.07
N LYS A 107 11.47 15.00 -4.87
CA LYS A 107 11.56 14.38 -6.20
C LYS A 107 11.56 12.86 -6.08
N ASP A 108 12.38 12.32 -5.18
CA ASP A 108 12.50 10.88 -4.95
C ASP A 108 11.17 10.28 -4.48
N ARG A 109 10.44 11.02 -3.64
CA ARG A 109 9.10 10.62 -3.19
C ARG A 109 8.11 10.52 -4.34
N THR A 110 8.15 11.46 -5.28
CA THR A 110 7.28 11.45 -6.46
C THR A 110 7.62 10.28 -7.39
N GLU A 111 8.90 10.02 -7.61
CA GLU A 111 9.37 8.90 -8.41
C GLU A 111 9.07 7.55 -7.75
N ALA A 112 9.24 7.46 -6.43
CA ALA A 112 8.87 6.27 -5.67
C ALA A 112 7.39 5.95 -5.80
N LYS A 113 6.52 6.96 -5.72
CA LYS A 113 5.07 6.80 -5.97
C LYS A 113 4.77 6.32 -7.39
N LYS A 114 5.48 6.80 -8.40
CA LYS A 114 5.32 6.34 -9.79
C LYS A 114 5.69 4.86 -9.91
N ARG A 115 6.83 4.45 -9.36
CA ARG A 115 7.28 3.05 -9.36
C ARG A 115 6.27 2.14 -8.67
N VAL A 116 5.78 2.55 -7.50
CA VAL A 116 4.74 1.80 -6.77
C VAL A 116 3.45 1.72 -7.58
N LYS A 117 3.04 2.80 -8.24
CA LYS A 117 1.86 2.83 -9.10
C LYS A 117 1.97 1.85 -10.27
N GLU A 118 3.12 1.81 -10.94
CA GLU A 118 3.38 0.89 -12.03
C GLU A 118 3.33 -0.56 -11.55
N LEU A 119 3.95 -0.85 -10.41
CA LEU A 119 3.93 -2.16 -9.80
C LEU A 119 2.50 -2.61 -9.43
N PHE A 120 1.72 -1.75 -8.80
CA PHE A 120 0.35 -2.06 -8.41
C PHE A 120 -0.56 -2.23 -9.63
N ASN A 121 -0.45 -1.38 -10.65
CA ASN A 121 -1.21 -1.51 -11.87
C ASN A 121 -0.86 -2.78 -12.64
N ALA A 122 0.42 -3.12 -12.73
CA ALA A 122 0.87 -4.35 -13.37
C ALA A 122 0.32 -5.60 -12.65
N ARG A 123 0.38 -5.59 -11.32
CA ARG A 123 -0.14 -6.70 -10.51
C ARG A 123 -1.65 -6.82 -10.57
N TYR A 124 -2.37 -5.71 -10.66
CA TYR A 124 -3.83 -5.69 -10.82
C TYR A 124 -4.29 -6.36 -12.13
N LEU A 125 -3.54 -6.15 -13.19
CA LEU A 125 -3.85 -6.74 -14.51
C LEU A 125 -3.54 -8.24 -14.59
N GLN A 126 -2.70 -8.75 -13.71
CA GLN A 126 -2.44 -10.19 -13.60
C GLN A 126 -3.62 -10.88 -12.91
N LYS A 127 -3.90 -12.13 -13.33
CA LYS A 127 -4.90 -12.93 -12.62
C LYS A 127 -4.47 -13.13 -11.16
N PRO A 128 -5.39 -12.96 -10.20
CA PRO A 128 -5.06 -13.07 -8.78
C PRO A 128 -4.60 -14.45 -8.32
N GLY A 129 -4.78 -15.48 -9.17
CA GLY A 129 -4.48 -16.86 -8.79
C GLY A 129 -5.33 -17.31 -7.60
N ASN A 130 -4.75 -18.07 -6.69
CA ASN A 130 -5.41 -18.56 -5.48
C ASN A 130 -5.16 -17.67 -4.24
N ASN A 131 -4.65 -16.46 -4.43
CA ASN A 131 -4.36 -15.57 -3.31
C ASN A 131 -5.54 -14.63 -3.03
N PRO A 132 -6.36 -14.89 -1.99
CA PRO A 132 -7.49 -14.03 -1.63
C PRO A 132 -7.04 -12.65 -1.12
N GLY A 133 -5.82 -12.52 -0.65
CA GLY A 133 -5.27 -11.25 -0.17
C GLY A 133 -5.15 -10.19 -1.25
N ILE A 134 -4.85 -10.59 -2.48
CA ILE A 134 -4.76 -9.65 -3.61
C ILE A 134 -6.13 -9.07 -3.93
N LYS A 135 -7.16 -9.89 -3.98
CA LYS A 135 -8.53 -9.44 -4.20
C LYS A 135 -8.95 -8.45 -3.10
N PHE A 136 -8.71 -8.80 -1.84
CA PHE A 136 -9.00 -7.95 -0.70
C PHE A 136 -8.26 -6.62 -0.77
N PHE A 137 -7.00 -6.62 -1.16
CA PHE A 137 -6.16 -5.42 -1.23
C PHE A 137 -6.68 -4.39 -2.24
N TYR A 138 -7.17 -4.85 -3.39
CA TYR A 138 -7.67 -3.96 -4.45
C TYR A 138 -9.14 -3.58 -4.28
N GLU A 139 -9.89 -4.25 -3.43
CA GLU A 139 -11.27 -3.88 -3.14
C GLU A 139 -11.36 -2.67 -2.21
N LYS A 140 -12.35 -1.83 -2.45
CA LYS A 140 -12.66 -0.73 -1.52
C LYS A 140 -13.18 -1.31 -0.20
N LEU A 141 -12.71 -0.77 0.93
CA LEU A 141 -13.21 -1.16 2.25
C LEU A 141 -14.69 -0.74 2.38
N ARG A 142 -15.54 -1.68 2.76
CA ARG A 142 -16.98 -1.49 2.92
C ARG A 142 -17.40 -1.91 4.33
N PHE A 143 -18.30 -1.15 4.88
CA PHE A 143 -18.95 -1.45 6.15
C PHE A 143 -20.45 -1.61 5.96
#